data_19f478a6fca2bbb5ec200c64c3ad45cc
#
_entry.id   19f478a6fca2bbb5ec200c64c3ad45cc
#
_cell.length_a   1.000
_cell.length_b   1.000
_cell.length_c   1.000
_cell.angle_alpha   90.00
_cell.angle_beta   90.00
_cell.angle_gamma   90.00
#
_symmetry.space_group_name_H-M   'P 1'
#
loop_
_entity.id
_entity.type
_entity.pdbx_description
1 polymer ?
#
loop_
_entity_poly.entity_id
_entity_poly.type
_entity_poly.pdbx_seq_one_letter_code
_entity_poly.pdbx_strand_id
1 'polypeptide(L)'
;AEGIAVGLSTKILPHNFNELIKASISILKNKSFKIFPDFQTGSLIDVDNYKKGKKGGKIRIRSTIEIIAKDKLAIKSVPYSTNTTSLIESIIKANDNGKIKIKNIEDNTAEDVDITITLPKGISPTQTIDALYLFTQCEVSISPNCCVIKDNRPIFSNVNDLLIDSTYKTQETLKSELELHRDDLEKKWHLLSLEKIFIENKIYRLIENADSWDIVINTIMDALIPFESKLKRKISKDDIIYLTDLKIKRISKYDINKTKDRLFKLESDLEEVLNDI
;
A
#
# COMPACT_ATOMS: atom_id res chain seq x y z
N ALA A 1 -7.87 -6.30 8.02
CA ALA A 1 -7.90 -7.56 7.26
C ALA A 1 -8.41 -8.68 8.18
N GLU A 2 -9.31 -9.51 7.65
CA GLU A 2 -9.87 -10.66 8.34
C GLU A 2 -9.84 -11.87 7.40
N GLY A 3 -9.37 -13.01 7.88
CA GLY A 3 -9.28 -14.22 7.09
C GLY A 3 -9.25 -15.47 7.97
N ILE A 4 -9.84 -16.55 7.46
CA ILE A 4 -9.89 -17.85 8.12
C ILE A 4 -9.24 -18.87 7.19
N ALA A 5 -8.35 -19.68 7.75
CA ALA A 5 -7.70 -20.80 7.09
C ALA A 5 -7.83 -22.05 7.99
N VAL A 6 -7.40 -23.21 7.49
CA VAL A 6 -7.40 -24.43 8.29
C VAL A 6 -6.38 -24.31 9.43
N GLY A 7 -6.87 -24.31 10.66
CA GLY A 7 -6.06 -24.21 11.88
C GLY A 7 -5.50 -22.81 12.19
N LEU A 8 -5.74 -21.81 11.34
CA LEU A 8 -5.24 -20.45 11.50
C LEU A 8 -6.31 -19.42 11.17
N SER A 9 -6.24 -18.25 11.81
CA SER A 9 -7.07 -17.10 11.47
C SER A 9 -6.28 -15.81 11.68
N THR A 10 -6.64 -14.77 10.95
CA THR A 10 -6.13 -13.42 11.18
C THR A 10 -7.29 -12.45 11.33
N LYS A 11 -7.15 -11.48 12.24
CA LYS A 11 -8.09 -10.38 12.44
C LYS A 11 -7.29 -9.13 12.80
N ILE A 12 -6.88 -8.40 11.76
CA ILE A 12 -6.18 -7.12 11.89
C ILE A 12 -7.22 -6.03 11.70
N LEU A 13 -7.40 -5.20 12.72
CA LEU A 13 -8.41 -4.14 12.73
C LEU A 13 -8.02 -3.00 11.78
N PRO A 14 -8.98 -2.23 11.26
CA PRO A 14 -8.70 -1.06 10.44
C PRO A 14 -8.00 0.03 11.26
N HIS A 15 -7.21 0.86 10.57
CA HIS A 15 -6.48 2.00 11.11
C HIS A 15 -6.63 3.19 10.16
N ASN A 16 -6.47 4.39 10.69
CA ASN A 16 -6.51 5.60 9.88
C ASN A 16 -5.30 5.66 8.94
N PHE A 17 -5.56 5.82 7.64
CA PHE A 17 -4.52 5.80 6.61
C PHE A 17 -3.50 6.93 6.79
N ASN A 18 -3.96 8.13 7.12
CA ASN A 18 -3.05 9.27 7.36
C ASN A 18 -2.15 9.05 8.58
N GLU A 19 -2.65 8.38 9.63
CA GLU A 19 -1.86 8.01 10.80
C GLU A 19 -0.83 6.94 10.45
N LEU A 20 -1.17 5.95 9.62
CA LEU A 20 -0.23 4.95 9.12
C LEU A 20 0.91 5.59 8.32
N ILE A 21 0.62 6.54 7.43
CA ILE A 21 1.65 7.28 6.69
C ILE A 21 2.56 8.07 7.63
N LYS A 22 1.99 8.81 8.59
CA LYS A 22 2.76 9.56 9.59
C LYS A 22 3.64 8.63 10.43
N ALA A 23 3.14 7.46 10.80
CA ALA A 23 3.89 6.46 11.53
C ALA A 23 5.04 5.88 10.67
N SER A 24 4.80 5.58 9.38
CA SER A 24 5.85 5.14 8.45
C SER A 24 6.96 6.18 8.27
N ILE A 25 6.60 7.46 8.16
CA ILE A 25 7.58 8.55 8.13
C ILE A 25 8.38 8.63 9.45
N SER A 26 7.72 8.38 10.58
CA SER A 26 8.39 8.34 11.89
C SER A 26 9.37 7.16 12.00
N ILE A 27 9.00 6.00 11.47
CA ILE A 27 9.86 4.80 11.41
C ILE A 27 11.13 5.10 10.60
N LEU A 28 11.00 5.66 9.39
CA LEU A 28 12.14 6.04 8.55
C LEU A 28 13.05 7.10 9.19
N LYS A 29 12.50 7.95 10.07
CA LYS A 29 13.24 8.94 10.85
C LYS A 29 13.74 8.41 12.20
N ASN A 30 13.63 7.11 12.47
CA ASN A 30 13.97 6.47 13.74
C ASN A 30 13.29 7.12 14.97
N LYS A 31 12.04 7.58 14.81
CA LYS A 31 11.23 8.17 15.89
C LYS A 31 10.18 7.18 16.39
N SER A 32 9.79 7.32 17.65
CA SER A 32 8.69 6.55 18.23
C SER A 32 7.35 6.94 17.59
N PHE A 33 6.45 5.98 17.47
CA PHE A 33 5.10 6.19 16.98
C PHE A 33 4.09 5.39 17.79
N LYS A 34 2.83 5.81 17.75
CA LYS A 34 1.68 5.11 18.32
C LYS A 34 0.57 5.09 17.29
N ILE A 35 -0.03 3.92 17.09
CA ILE A 35 -1.20 3.73 16.23
C ILE A 35 -2.24 2.91 16.98
N PHE A 36 -3.49 3.25 16.77
CA PHE A 36 -4.64 2.56 17.35
C PHE A 36 -5.64 2.22 16.24
N PRO A 37 -6.49 1.19 16.44
CA PRO A 37 -7.59 0.95 15.54
C PRO A 37 -8.48 2.19 15.39
N ASP A 38 -8.92 2.43 14.16
CA ASP A 38 -9.85 3.50 13.82
C ASP A 38 -10.96 2.94 12.93
N PHE A 39 -12.22 3.25 13.28
CA PHE A 39 -13.39 2.74 12.58
C PHE A 39 -14.19 3.89 11.98
N GLN A 40 -14.62 3.73 10.73
CA GLN A 40 -15.43 4.73 10.03
C GLN A 40 -16.79 4.99 10.68
N THR A 41 -17.23 4.10 11.57
CA THR A 41 -18.53 4.22 12.26
C THR A 41 -18.60 5.30 13.33
N GLY A 42 -17.48 5.97 13.67
CA GLY A 42 -17.44 7.03 14.68
C GLY A 42 -17.71 6.59 16.12
N SER A 43 -17.60 5.29 16.43
CA SER A 43 -17.83 4.72 17.73
C SER A 43 -16.68 4.97 18.71
N LEU A 44 -16.95 4.99 20.02
CA LEU A 44 -15.94 5.10 21.06
C LEU A 44 -15.21 3.77 21.24
N ILE A 45 -13.89 3.82 21.43
CA ILE A 45 -13.04 2.62 21.56
C ILE A 45 -12.25 2.68 22.87
N ASP A 46 -12.32 1.60 23.65
CA ASP A 46 -11.43 1.34 24.77
C ASP A 46 -10.28 0.42 24.29
N VAL A 47 -9.06 0.93 24.33
CA VAL A 47 -7.83 0.30 23.84
C VAL A 47 -6.88 -0.17 24.94
N ASP A 48 -7.24 -0.09 26.22
CA ASP A 48 -6.36 -0.41 27.35
C ASP A 48 -5.76 -1.83 27.23
N ASN A 49 -6.55 -2.78 26.76
CA ASN A 49 -6.16 -4.17 26.58
C ASN A 49 -5.85 -4.55 25.11
N TYR A 50 -5.63 -3.58 24.22
CA TYR A 50 -5.41 -3.82 22.80
C TYR A 50 -4.15 -4.63 22.49
N LYS A 51 -3.11 -4.50 23.30
CA LYS A 51 -1.81 -5.19 23.13
C LYS A 51 -1.22 -5.05 21.73
N LYS A 52 -1.42 -3.88 21.08
CA LYS A 52 -0.96 -3.60 19.72
C LYS A 52 -1.48 -4.61 18.69
N GLY A 53 -2.67 -5.19 18.89
CA GLY A 53 -3.27 -6.16 17.97
C GLY A 53 -2.77 -7.60 18.09
N LYS A 54 -1.96 -7.94 19.09
CA LYS A 54 -1.53 -9.33 19.35
C LYS A 54 -2.71 -10.23 19.74
N LYS A 55 -2.57 -11.53 19.46
CA LYS A 55 -3.47 -12.56 19.97
C LYS A 55 -3.58 -12.47 21.50
N GLY A 56 -4.82 -12.53 22.01
CA GLY A 56 -5.12 -12.31 23.43
C GLY A 56 -5.24 -10.84 23.84
N GLY A 57 -5.14 -9.91 22.89
CA GLY A 57 -5.63 -8.53 23.06
C GLY A 57 -7.15 -8.48 22.98
N LYS A 58 -7.74 -7.39 23.50
CA LYS A 58 -9.18 -7.13 23.46
C LYS A 58 -9.41 -5.63 23.39
N ILE A 59 -10.36 -5.23 22.56
CA ILE A 59 -10.90 -3.86 22.55
C ILE A 59 -12.38 -3.92 22.83
N ARG A 60 -12.91 -2.83 23.40
CA ARG A 60 -14.35 -2.63 23.54
C ARG A 60 -14.76 -1.43 22.69
N ILE A 61 -15.83 -1.57 21.93
CA ILE A 61 -16.36 -0.56 21.05
C ILE A 61 -17.77 -0.24 21.49
N ARG A 62 -18.05 1.04 21.72
CA ARG A 62 -19.33 1.54 22.20
C ARG A 62 -19.99 2.44 21.18
N SER A 63 -21.30 2.29 21.03
CA SER A 63 -22.14 3.28 20.35
C SER A 63 -22.04 4.63 21.05
N THR A 64 -22.09 5.70 20.27
CA THR A 64 -22.30 7.05 20.83
C THR A 64 -23.77 7.22 21.15
N ILE A 65 -24.12 7.41 22.42
CA ILE A 65 -25.51 7.58 22.91
C ILE A 65 -25.62 8.97 23.55
N GLU A 66 -26.56 9.76 23.07
CA GLU A 66 -26.84 11.10 23.53
C GLU A 66 -28.19 11.16 24.24
N ILE A 67 -28.27 12.00 25.29
CA ILE A 67 -29.53 12.30 25.96
C ILE A 67 -30.16 13.52 25.26
N ILE A 68 -31.23 13.31 24.48
CA ILE A 68 -31.91 14.37 23.74
C ILE A 68 -32.92 15.08 24.65
N ALA A 69 -33.62 14.32 25.50
CA ALA A 69 -34.62 14.85 26.42
C ALA A 69 -34.63 14.01 27.73
N LYS A 70 -35.44 14.44 28.72
CA LYS A 70 -35.60 13.73 30.01
C LYS A 70 -36.04 12.26 29.87
N ASP A 71 -36.70 11.92 28.76
CA ASP A 71 -37.24 10.59 28.45
C ASP A 71 -36.82 10.08 27.08
N LYS A 72 -35.83 10.72 26.41
CA LYS A 72 -35.39 10.32 25.08
C LYS A 72 -33.87 10.23 24.98
N LEU A 73 -33.39 9.12 24.38
CA LEU A 73 -32.02 8.87 24.04
C LEU A 73 -31.91 8.77 22.52
N ALA A 74 -30.76 9.18 21.94
CA ALA A 74 -30.40 8.92 20.54
C ALA A 74 -29.10 8.15 20.46
N ILE A 75 -29.08 7.08 19.66
CA ILE A 75 -27.89 6.36 19.29
C ILE A 75 -27.41 6.95 17.95
N LYS A 76 -26.20 7.51 17.94
CA LYS A 76 -25.60 8.23 16.81
C LYS A 76 -24.53 7.42 16.09
N SER A 77 -24.12 6.29 16.61
CA SER A 77 -23.17 5.39 15.94
C SER A 77 -23.44 3.93 16.29
N VAL A 78 -23.08 3.02 15.37
CA VAL A 78 -23.16 1.57 15.57
C VAL A 78 -21.76 1.01 15.74
N PRO A 79 -21.50 0.12 16.72
CA PRO A 79 -20.20 -0.48 16.88
C PRO A 79 -19.75 -1.24 15.63
N TYR A 80 -18.46 -1.22 15.34
CA TYR A 80 -17.88 -1.99 14.24
C TYR A 80 -18.29 -3.47 14.33
N SER A 81 -18.59 -4.09 13.20
CA SER A 81 -19.13 -5.45 13.05
C SER A 81 -20.61 -5.65 13.47
N THR A 82 -21.35 -4.57 13.76
CA THR A 82 -22.78 -4.59 14.04
C THR A 82 -23.50 -3.72 13.03
N ASN A 83 -24.78 -3.97 12.77
CA ASN A 83 -25.63 -3.11 11.94
C ASN A 83 -26.83 -2.60 12.78
N THR A 84 -27.56 -1.60 12.26
CA THR A 84 -28.69 -0.97 12.95
C THR A 84 -29.77 -1.99 13.30
N THR A 85 -30.13 -2.88 12.39
CA THR A 85 -31.14 -3.93 12.60
C THR A 85 -30.77 -4.84 13.75
N SER A 86 -29.56 -5.42 13.75
CA SER A 86 -29.09 -6.31 14.83
C SER A 86 -28.99 -5.58 16.17
N LEU A 87 -28.61 -4.29 16.15
CA LEU A 87 -28.58 -3.47 17.36
C LEU A 87 -29.97 -3.29 17.94
N ILE A 88 -30.95 -2.89 17.12
CA ILE A 88 -32.35 -2.71 17.53
C ILE A 88 -32.95 -4.02 18.05
N GLU A 89 -32.74 -5.15 17.33
CA GLU A 89 -33.17 -6.46 17.80
C GLU A 89 -32.59 -6.82 19.16
N SER A 90 -31.31 -6.53 19.40
CA SER A 90 -30.67 -6.78 20.69
C SER A 90 -31.28 -5.94 21.81
N ILE A 91 -31.69 -4.70 21.52
CA ILE A 91 -32.33 -3.79 22.46
C ILE A 91 -33.75 -4.29 22.79
N ILE A 92 -34.53 -4.67 21.77
CA ILE A 92 -35.88 -5.24 21.95
C ILE A 92 -35.81 -6.50 22.82
N LYS A 93 -34.89 -7.40 22.49
CA LYS A 93 -34.68 -8.62 23.27
C LYS A 93 -34.29 -8.36 24.72
N ALA A 94 -33.48 -7.35 24.99
CA ALA A 94 -33.11 -6.96 26.35
C ALA A 94 -34.30 -6.35 27.10
N ASN A 95 -35.19 -5.61 26.43
CA ASN A 95 -36.42 -5.08 26.98
C ASN A 95 -37.40 -6.22 27.33
N ASP A 96 -37.64 -7.16 26.41
CA ASP A 96 -38.53 -8.32 26.61
C ASP A 96 -38.06 -9.20 27.76
N ASN A 97 -36.74 -9.34 27.94
CA ASN A 97 -36.15 -10.07 29.07
C ASN A 97 -36.15 -9.25 30.38
N GLY A 98 -36.72 -8.06 30.41
CA GLY A 98 -36.81 -7.20 31.60
C GLY A 98 -35.48 -6.63 32.09
N LYS A 99 -34.41 -6.65 31.26
CA LYS A 99 -33.07 -6.10 31.58
C LYS A 99 -33.02 -4.57 31.46
N ILE A 100 -33.79 -4.03 30.52
CA ILE A 100 -33.98 -2.60 30.30
C ILE A 100 -35.49 -2.33 30.21
N LYS A 101 -35.87 -1.06 30.37
CA LYS A 101 -37.25 -0.62 30.21
C LYS A 101 -37.36 0.50 29.21
N ILE A 102 -37.91 0.20 28.04
CA ILE A 102 -38.14 1.14 26.95
C ILE A 102 -39.62 1.17 26.57
N LYS A 103 -40.09 2.33 26.14
CA LYS A 103 -41.47 2.54 25.67
C LYS A 103 -41.56 2.34 24.15
N ASN A 104 -40.63 2.92 23.40
CA ASN A 104 -40.62 2.89 21.93
C ASN A 104 -39.19 3.02 21.38
N ILE A 105 -38.96 2.47 20.21
CA ILE A 105 -37.73 2.62 19.41
C ILE A 105 -38.14 3.06 18.02
N GLU A 106 -37.50 4.12 17.52
CA GLU A 106 -37.70 4.65 16.17
C GLU A 106 -36.35 4.70 15.46
N ASP A 107 -36.27 4.05 14.28
CA ASP A 107 -35.08 4.09 13.42
C ASP A 107 -35.28 5.19 12.36
N ASN A 108 -34.56 6.28 12.52
CA ASN A 108 -34.55 7.42 11.61
C ASN A 108 -33.24 7.47 10.78
N THR A 109 -32.49 6.36 10.77
CA THR A 109 -31.19 6.27 10.08
C THR A 109 -31.37 6.52 8.58
N ALA A 110 -30.58 7.46 8.06
CA ALA A 110 -30.48 7.77 6.64
C ALA A 110 -29.00 7.68 6.22
N GLU A 111 -28.34 8.79 5.97
CA GLU A 111 -26.89 8.85 5.73
C GLU A 111 -26.12 8.62 7.05
N ASP A 112 -26.61 9.24 8.13
CA ASP A 112 -26.08 9.07 9.48
C ASP A 112 -26.99 8.20 10.33
N VAL A 113 -26.38 7.47 11.27
CA VAL A 113 -27.13 6.65 12.25
C VAL A 113 -27.92 7.53 13.19
N ASP A 114 -29.23 7.31 13.27
CA ASP A 114 -30.12 8.02 14.18
C ASP A 114 -31.25 7.10 14.69
N ILE A 115 -30.99 6.45 15.82
CA ILE A 115 -31.97 5.56 16.47
C ILE A 115 -32.44 6.24 17.75
N THR A 116 -33.71 6.62 17.81
CA THR A 116 -34.32 7.29 18.94
C THR A 116 -35.00 6.26 19.85
N ILE A 117 -34.67 6.28 21.15
CA ILE A 117 -35.28 5.45 22.20
C ILE A 117 -36.08 6.32 23.14
N THR A 118 -37.36 6.03 23.30
CA THR A 118 -38.24 6.69 24.26
C THR A 118 -38.36 5.86 25.53
N LEU A 119 -38.11 6.48 26.67
CA LEU A 119 -38.16 5.84 27.99
C LEU A 119 -39.53 6.02 28.66
N PRO A 120 -39.97 5.09 29.53
CA PRO A 120 -41.11 5.31 30.40
C PRO A 120 -40.85 6.42 31.43
N LYS A 121 -41.91 7.06 31.93
CA LYS A 121 -41.82 8.08 32.99
C LYS A 121 -41.14 7.51 34.26
N GLY A 122 -40.19 8.25 34.80
CA GLY A 122 -39.48 7.89 36.03
C GLY A 122 -38.26 6.99 35.86
N ILE A 123 -37.89 6.64 34.63
CA ILE A 123 -36.65 5.92 34.34
C ILE A 123 -35.50 6.89 34.09
N SER A 124 -34.36 6.66 34.73
CA SER A 124 -33.16 7.49 34.55
C SER A 124 -32.48 7.22 33.20
N PRO A 125 -32.28 8.25 32.32
CA PRO A 125 -31.56 8.10 31.07
C PRO A 125 -30.14 7.57 31.27
N THR A 126 -29.40 8.09 32.25
CA THR A 126 -28.01 7.67 32.51
C THR A 126 -27.91 6.19 32.87
N GLN A 127 -28.75 5.70 33.78
CA GLN A 127 -28.78 4.28 34.14
C GLN A 127 -29.20 3.40 32.96
N THR A 128 -30.09 3.92 32.10
CA THR A 128 -30.48 3.18 30.89
C THR A 128 -29.33 3.09 29.90
N ILE A 129 -28.51 4.12 29.74
CA ILE A 129 -27.30 4.07 28.89
C ILE A 129 -26.35 3.00 29.41
N ASP A 130 -26.08 2.96 30.70
CA ASP A 130 -25.22 1.91 31.29
C ASP A 130 -25.80 0.52 31.08
N ALA A 131 -27.09 0.35 31.20
CA ALA A 131 -27.77 -0.92 30.94
C ALA A 131 -27.77 -1.30 29.45
N LEU A 132 -27.89 -0.34 28.52
CA LEU A 132 -27.74 -0.56 27.10
C LEU A 132 -26.34 -1.09 26.76
N TYR A 133 -25.28 -0.51 27.31
CA TYR A 133 -23.93 -1.01 27.11
C TYR A 133 -23.73 -2.42 27.71
N LEU A 134 -24.36 -2.73 28.84
CA LEU A 134 -24.17 -4.01 29.51
C LEU A 134 -24.97 -5.17 28.89
N PHE A 135 -26.18 -4.91 28.39
CA PHE A 135 -27.12 -5.98 28.01
C PHE A 135 -27.43 -6.04 26.52
N THR A 136 -26.90 -5.11 25.70
CA THR A 136 -27.20 -5.04 24.27
C THR A 136 -25.92 -4.94 23.44
N GLN A 137 -26.07 -4.92 22.12
CA GLN A 137 -24.96 -4.71 21.20
C GLN A 137 -24.51 -3.23 21.09
N CYS A 138 -24.96 -2.34 21.98
CA CYS A 138 -24.42 -1.00 22.12
C CYS A 138 -22.94 -0.99 22.57
N GLU A 139 -22.48 -2.07 23.23
CA GLU A 139 -21.06 -2.37 23.43
C GLU A 139 -20.74 -3.73 22.87
N VAL A 140 -19.69 -3.81 22.04
CA VAL A 140 -19.16 -5.08 21.54
C VAL A 140 -17.68 -5.20 21.86
N SER A 141 -17.23 -6.43 22.10
CA SER A 141 -15.82 -6.72 22.34
C SER A 141 -15.23 -7.44 21.14
N ILE A 142 -14.07 -6.98 20.67
CA ILE A 142 -13.34 -7.59 19.56
C ILE A 142 -11.96 -8.03 20.05
N SER A 143 -11.59 -9.27 19.74
CA SER A 143 -10.25 -9.80 20.00
C SER A 143 -9.45 -9.80 18.70
N PRO A 144 -8.42 -8.95 18.57
CA PRO A 144 -7.55 -8.97 17.42
C PRO A 144 -6.68 -10.24 17.41
N ASN A 145 -6.22 -10.62 16.23
CA ASN A 145 -5.28 -11.71 16.05
C ASN A 145 -4.43 -11.40 14.82
N CYS A 146 -3.25 -10.84 15.05
CA CYS A 146 -2.33 -10.48 13.98
C CYS A 146 -1.51 -11.71 13.59
N CYS A 147 -1.97 -12.45 12.59
CA CYS A 147 -1.27 -13.58 11.99
C CYS A 147 -1.00 -13.28 10.52
N VAL A 148 0.25 -13.32 10.11
CA VAL A 148 0.70 -13.06 8.74
C VAL A 148 1.62 -14.17 8.25
N ILE A 149 1.77 -14.27 6.93
CA ILE A 149 2.74 -15.18 6.31
C ILE A 149 4.00 -14.37 6.00
N LYS A 150 5.13 -14.81 6.56
CA LYS A 150 6.46 -14.26 6.27
C LYS A 150 7.38 -15.45 5.96
N ASP A 151 8.12 -15.38 4.87
CA ASP A 151 9.02 -16.46 4.41
C ASP A 151 8.34 -17.84 4.32
N ASN A 152 7.12 -17.87 3.78
CA ASN A 152 6.25 -19.06 3.65
C ASN A 152 5.86 -19.72 4.99
N ARG A 153 5.95 -18.99 6.11
CA ARG A 153 5.56 -19.48 7.44
C ARG A 153 4.58 -18.53 8.12
N PRO A 154 3.58 -19.07 8.85
CA PRO A 154 2.69 -18.23 9.64
C PRO A 154 3.44 -17.68 10.87
N ILE A 155 3.36 -16.36 11.06
CA ILE A 155 3.95 -15.64 12.19
C ILE A 155 2.87 -14.87 12.91
N PHE A 156 2.81 -15.01 14.24
CA PHE A 156 1.99 -14.17 15.10
C PHE A 156 2.78 -12.94 15.52
N SER A 157 2.31 -11.79 15.13
CA SER A 157 2.99 -10.51 15.33
C SER A 157 2.07 -9.47 15.98
N ASN A 158 2.41 -8.23 15.89
CA ASN A 158 1.59 -7.08 16.25
C ASN A 158 1.60 -6.05 15.12
N VAL A 159 0.65 -5.14 15.16
CA VAL A 159 0.45 -4.14 14.09
C VAL A 159 1.65 -3.21 13.94
N ASN A 160 2.32 -2.85 15.04
CA ASN A 160 3.50 -1.99 15.00
C ASN A 160 4.65 -2.65 14.25
N ASP A 161 4.96 -3.92 14.57
CA ASP A 161 6.03 -4.67 13.91
C ASP A 161 5.71 -4.89 12.42
N LEU A 162 4.43 -5.16 12.10
CA LEU A 162 3.99 -5.26 10.71
C LEU A 162 4.17 -3.95 9.95
N LEU A 163 3.86 -2.82 10.56
CA LEU A 163 4.04 -1.52 9.91
C LEU A 163 5.53 -1.21 9.69
N ILE A 164 6.39 -1.57 10.65
CA ILE A 164 7.85 -1.45 10.52
C ILE A 164 8.34 -2.30 9.34
N ASP A 165 8.01 -3.59 9.33
CA ASP A 165 8.38 -4.52 8.26
C ASP A 165 7.88 -4.03 6.88
N SER A 166 6.62 -3.60 6.80
CA SER A 166 6.03 -3.08 5.57
C SER A 166 6.73 -1.81 5.07
N THR A 167 7.09 -0.90 5.98
CA THR A 167 7.77 0.35 5.65
C THR A 167 9.15 0.08 5.05
N TYR A 168 9.97 -0.75 5.68
CA TYR A 168 11.30 -1.10 5.15
C TYR A 168 11.21 -1.90 3.86
N LYS A 169 10.27 -2.84 3.75
CA LYS A 169 10.08 -3.60 2.50
C LYS A 169 9.65 -2.70 1.35
N THR A 170 8.85 -1.69 1.61
CA THR A 170 8.47 -0.68 0.60
C THR A 170 9.70 0.09 0.14
N GLN A 171 10.56 0.52 1.07
CA GLN A 171 11.81 1.21 0.75
C GLN A 171 12.74 0.33 -0.11
N GLU A 172 12.94 -0.94 0.27
CA GLU A 172 13.75 -1.90 -0.51
C GLU A 172 13.17 -2.12 -1.92
N THR A 173 11.85 -2.23 -2.03
CA THR A 173 11.18 -2.43 -3.32
C THR A 173 11.35 -1.21 -4.23
N LEU A 174 11.16 0.01 -3.70
CA LEU A 174 11.39 1.25 -4.45
C LEU A 174 12.84 1.38 -4.90
N LYS A 175 13.80 1.03 -4.03
CA LYS A 175 15.22 1.02 -4.41
C LYS A 175 15.50 0.04 -5.55
N SER A 176 14.97 -1.18 -5.46
CA SER A 176 15.12 -2.18 -6.53
C SER A 176 14.48 -1.73 -7.85
N GLU A 177 13.36 -1.03 -7.79
CA GLU A 177 12.70 -0.44 -8.97
C GLU A 177 13.58 0.63 -9.63
N LEU A 178 14.17 1.52 -8.83
CA LEU A 178 15.12 2.52 -9.33
C LEU A 178 16.38 1.88 -9.93
N GLU A 179 16.92 0.83 -9.31
CA GLU A 179 18.07 0.08 -9.85
C GLU A 179 17.75 -0.55 -11.21
N LEU A 180 16.58 -1.17 -11.38
CA LEU A 180 16.13 -1.70 -12.66
C LEU A 180 15.95 -0.59 -13.71
N HIS A 181 15.40 0.54 -13.30
CA HIS A 181 15.22 1.69 -14.19
C HIS A 181 16.57 2.26 -14.64
N ARG A 182 17.56 2.39 -13.74
CA ARG A 182 18.94 2.74 -14.06
C ARG A 182 19.52 1.83 -15.11
N ASP A 183 19.43 0.52 -14.90
CA ASP A 183 19.99 -0.47 -15.81
C ASP A 183 19.36 -0.39 -17.21
N ASP A 184 18.06 -0.09 -17.28
CA ASP A 184 17.34 0.09 -18.54
C ASP A 184 17.75 1.37 -19.27
N LEU A 185 17.95 2.47 -18.53
CA LEU A 185 18.48 3.73 -19.07
C LEU A 185 19.92 3.57 -19.56
N GLU A 186 20.79 2.89 -18.82
CA GLU A 186 22.17 2.59 -19.23
C GLU A 186 22.23 1.75 -20.49
N LYS A 187 21.37 0.73 -20.61
CA LYS A 187 21.26 -0.08 -21.82
C LYS A 187 20.83 0.76 -23.02
N LYS A 188 19.80 1.60 -22.86
CA LYS A 188 19.33 2.50 -23.93
C LYS A 188 20.40 3.49 -24.36
N TRP A 189 21.09 4.09 -23.40
CA TRP A 189 22.20 5.00 -23.67
C TRP A 189 23.34 4.31 -24.42
N HIS A 190 23.74 3.13 -23.98
CA HIS A 190 24.80 2.34 -24.60
C HIS A 190 24.48 1.99 -26.06
N LEU A 191 23.28 1.46 -26.32
CA LEU A 191 22.84 1.10 -27.68
C LEU A 191 22.76 2.33 -28.60
N LEU A 192 22.24 3.45 -28.09
CA LEU A 192 22.16 4.69 -28.87
C LEU A 192 23.54 5.30 -29.16
N SER A 193 24.49 5.17 -28.22
CA SER A 193 25.88 5.59 -28.40
C SER A 193 26.59 4.72 -29.44
N LEU A 194 26.39 3.40 -29.40
CA LEU A 194 26.90 2.47 -30.40
C LEU A 194 26.34 2.75 -31.80
N GLU A 195 25.02 2.97 -31.90
CA GLU A 195 24.38 3.35 -33.17
C GLU A 195 24.98 4.64 -33.74
N LYS A 196 25.18 5.65 -32.88
CA LYS A 196 25.83 6.90 -33.27
C LYS A 196 27.24 6.67 -33.82
N ILE A 197 28.07 5.92 -33.08
CA ILE A 197 29.45 5.62 -33.50
C ILE A 197 29.45 4.83 -34.82
N PHE A 198 28.61 3.84 -34.95
CA PHE A 198 28.48 2.96 -36.13
C PHE A 198 28.12 3.76 -37.40
N ILE A 199 27.18 4.72 -37.29
CA ILE A 199 26.71 5.53 -38.41
C ILE A 199 27.69 6.68 -38.74
N GLU A 200 28.13 7.44 -37.73
CA GLU A 200 29.02 8.60 -37.94
C GLU A 200 30.37 8.21 -38.55
N ASN A 201 30.92 7.04 -38.10
CA ASN A 201 32.20 6.54 -38.63
C ASN A 201 32.00 5.60 -39.85
N LYS A 202 30.78 5.48 -40.37
CA LYS A 202 30.46 4.69 -41.59
C LYS A 202 30.92 3.22 -41.49
N ILE A 203 30.93 2.64 -40.28
CA ILE A 203 31.41 1.29 -40.03
C ILE A 203 30.57 0.27 -40.83
N TYR A 204 29.32 0.55 -41.13
CA TYR A 204 28.43 -0.25 -41.97
C TYR A 204 28.98 -0.45 -43.39
N ARG A 205 29.92 0.37 -43.89
CA ARG A 205 30.53 0.20 -45.18
C ARG A 205 31.64 -0.87 -45.19
N LEU A 206 32.25 -1.13 -44.05
CA LEU A 206 33.33 -2.10 -43.93
C LEU A 206 32.85 -3.57 -44.15
N ILE A 207 31.56 -3.79 -44.03
CA ILE A 207 30.93 -5.10 -44.14
C ILE A 207 30.23 -5.34 -45.49
N GLU A 208 30.26 -4.37 -46.43
CA GLU A 208 29.58 -4.45 -47.72
C GLU A 208 30.10 -5.66 -48.56
N ASN A 209 31.35 -6.08 -48.40
CA ASN A 209 32.01 -7.18 -49.16
C ASN A 209 32.38 -8.35 -48.23
N ALA A 210 31.72 -8.53 -47.09
CA ALA A 210 32.03 -9.62 -46.19
C ALA A 210 31.37 -10.93 -46.64
N ASP A 211 32.17 -11.99 -46.83
CA ASP A 211 31.71 -13.26 -47.35
C ASP A 211 31.06 -14.19 -46.34
N SER A 212 31.16 -13.87 -45.04
CA SER A 212 30.55 -14.65 -43.94
C SER A 212 30.11 -13.82 -42.76
N TRP A 213 29.15 -14.37 -42.01
CA TRP A 213 28.61 -13.71 -40.81
C TRP A 213 29.68 -13.50 -39.73
N ASP A 214 30.59 -14.45 -39.57
CA ASP A 214 31.67 -14.33 -38.58
C ASP A 214 32.63 -13.20 -38.93
N ILE A 215 32.91 -13.02 -40.23
CA ILE A 215 33.71 -11.87 -40.71
C ILE A 215 33.00 -10.56 -40.42
N VAL A 216 31.69 -10.46 -40.64
CA VAL A 216 30.88 -9.30 -40.32
C VAL A 216 31.02 -8.92 -38.86
N ILE A 217 30.79 -9.90 -37.93
CA ILE A 217 30.86 -9.67 -36.48
C ILE A 217 32.25 -9.18 -36.06
N ASN A 218 33.32 -9.87 -36.51
CA ASN A 218 34.69 -9.52 -36.14
C ASN A 218 35.09 -8.15 -36.70
N THR A 219 34.74 -7.83 -37.94
CA THR A 219 35.02 -6.52 -38.55
C THR A 219 34.38 -5.38 -37.82
N ILE A 220 33.10 -5.53 -37.41
CA ILE A 220 32.41 -4.50 -36.62
C ILE A 220 33.04 -4.40 -35.22
N MET A 221 33.36 -5.53 -34.57
CA MET A 221 34.00 -5.55 -33.26
C MET A 221 35.31 -4.77 -33.29
N ASP A 222 36.22 -5.10 -34.22
CA ASP A 222 37.53 -4.46 -34.37
C ASP A 222 37.40 -2.96 -34.67
N ALA A 223 36.44 -2.57 -35.50
CA ALA A 223 36.19 -1.18 -35.82
C ALA A 223 35.63 -0.38 -34.63
N LEU A 224 34.99 -1.03 -33.66
CA LEU A 224 34.42 -0.38 -32.47
C LEU A 224 35.40 -0.33 -31.30
N ILE A 225 36.44 -1.14 -31.22
CA ILE A 225 37.45 -1.16 -30.15
C ILE A 225 38.01 0.23 -29.83
N PRO A 226 38.39 1.09 -30.81
CA PRO A 226 38.94 2.42 -30.52
C PRO A 226 37.95 3.35 -29.77
N PHE A 227 36.67 3.05 -29.81
CA PHE A 227 35.59 3.83 -29.20
C PHE A 227 35.10 3.28 -27.87
N GLU A 228 35.61 2.14 -27.42
CA GLU A 228 35.16 1.47 -26.20
C GLU A 228 35.32 2.34 -24.95
N SER A 229 36.34 3.20 -24.91
CA SER A 229 36.55 4.16 -23.83
C SER A 229 35.45 5.24 -23.70
N LYS A 230 34.63 5.42 -24.72
CA LYS A 230 33.48 6.35 -24.74
C LYS A 230 32.17 5.69 -24.32
N LEU A 231 32.19 4.39 -24.05
CA LEU A 231 31.02 3.61 -23.68
C LEU A 231 31.03 3.30 -22.18
N LYS A 232 29.86 3.04 -21.61
CA LYS A 232 29.73 2.70 -20.19
C LYS A 232 30.07 1.25 -19.86
N ARG A 233 29.99 0.34 -20.86
CA ARG A 233 30.36 -1.07 -20.73
C ARG A 233 31.05 -1.58 -21.99
N LYS A 234 31.69 -2.74 -21.88
CA LYS A 234 32.29 -3.45 -23.02
C LYS A 234 31.23 -3.86 -24.04
N ILE A 235 31.67 -3.93 -25.30
CA ILE A 235 30.82 -4.31 -26.41
C ILE A 235 30.64 -5.82 -26.40
N SER A 236 29.41 -6.28 -26.53
CA SER A 236 29.03 -7.68 -26.59
C SER A 236 28.66 -8.11 -28.01
N LYS A 237 28.59 -9.44 -28.28
CA LYS A 237 28.07 -9.97 -29.55
C LYS A 237 26.63 -9.51 -29.83
N ASP A 238 25.80 -9.42 -28.79
CA ASP A 238 24.40 -8.98 -28.93
C ASP A 238 24.31 -7.53 -29.38
N ASP A 239 25.23 -6.66 -28.93
CA ASP A 239 25.32 -5.29 -29.38
C ASP A 239 25.66 -5.19 -30.88
N ILE A 240 26.53 -6.10 -31.39
CA ILE A 240 26.86 -6.16 -32.80
C ILE A 240 25.67 -6.66 -33.62
N ILE A 241 25.00 -7.69 -33.16
CA ILE A 241 23.76 -8.18 -33.78
C ILE A 241 22.73 -7.05 -33.88
N TYR A 242 22.53 -6.30 -32.78
CA TYR A 242 21.66 -5.14 -32.80
C TYR A 242 22.04 -4.11 -33.87
N LEU A 243 23.34 -3.83 -34.06
CA LEU A 243 23.81 -2.88 -35.07
C LEU A 243 23.57 -3.39 -36.50
N THR A 244 23.67 -4.69 -36.72
CA THR A 244 23.40 -5.28 -38.04
C THR A 244 21.91 -5.32 -38.41
N ASP A 245 21.03 -5.32 -37.42
CA ASP A 245 19.58 -5.26 -37.60
C ASP A 245 19.03 -3.82 -37.81
N LEU A 246 19.93 -2.83 -37.85
CA LEU A 246 19.52 -1.45 -38.09
C LEU A 246 18.93 -1.27 -39.49
N LYS A 247 17.73 -0.74 -39.58
CA LYS A 247 17.06 -0.47 -40.84
C LYS A 247 17.80 0.58 -41.65
N ILE A 248 18.00 0.35 -42.95
CA ILE A 248 18.65 1.30 -43.89
C ILE A 248 18.03 2.72 -43.78
N LYS A 249 16.70 2.83 -43.59
CA LYS A 249 16.02 4.09 -43.38
C LYS A 249 16.55 4.86 -42.17
N ARG A 250 17.05 4.17 -41.14
CA ARG A 250 17.60 4.76 -39.93
C ARG A 250 19.01 5.31 -40.18
N ILE A 251 19.77 4.61 -40.99
CA ILE A 251 21.11 5.04 -41.43
C ILE A 251 21.03 6.22 -42.39
N SER A 252 20.13 6.19 -43.41
CA SER A 252 20.00 7.20 -44.44
C SER A 252 19.36 8.50 -43.95
N LYS A 253 18.55 8.47 -42.92
CA LYS A 253 17.87 9.63 -42.29
C LYS A 253 18.41 9.90 -40.89
N TYR A 254 19.68 9.59 -40.65
CA TYR A 254 20.29 9.82 -39.35
C TYR A 254 20.46 11.34 -39.12
N ASP A 255 19.88 11.78 -37.99
CA ASP A 255 19.99 13.18 -37.55
C ASP A 255 20.88 13.20 -36.30
N ILE A 256 22.10 13.70 -36.50
CA ILE A 256 23.12 13.83 -35.45
C ILE A 256 22.62 14.67 -34.27
N ASN A 257 21.94 15.77 -34.54
CA ASN A 257 21.51 16.70 -33.51
C ASN A 257 20.41 16.04 -32.66
N LYS A 258 19.43 15.39 -33.30
CA LYS A 258 18.36 14.69 -32.59
C LYS A 258 18.88 13.51 -31.75
N THR A 259 19.93 12.86 -32.22
CA THR A 259 20.56 11.78 -31.43
C THR A 259 21.35 12.33 -30.25
N LYS A 260 22.04 13.44 -30.40
CA LYS A 260 22.72 14.14 -29.30
C LYS A 260 21.71 14.60 -28.22
N ASP A 261 20.58 15.18 -28.63
CA ASP A 261 19.53 15.62 -27.70
C ASP A 261 18.95 14.45 -26.92
N ARG A 262 18.76 13.28 -27.57
CA ARG A 262 18.29 12.06 -26.90
C ARG A 262 19.30 11.50 -25.92
N LEU A 263 20.60 11.50 -26.28
CA LEU A 263 21.65 11.06 -25.37
C LEU A 263 21.73 11.98 -24.15
N PHE A 264 21.68 13.28 -24.35
CA PHE A 264 21.67 14.26 -23.27
C PHE A 264 20.47 14.06 -22.32
N LYS A 265 19.28 13.78 -22.89
CA LYS A 265 18.10 13.48 -22.08
C LYS A 265 18.29 12.20 -21.27
N LEU A 266 18.80 11.12 -21.85
CA LEU A 266 19.10 9.87 -21.15
C LEU A 266 20.14 10.06 -20.04
N GLU A 267 21.13 10.92 -20.24
CA GLU A 267 22.12 11.27 -19.21
C GLU A 267 21.49 12.03 -18.06
N SER A 268 20.61 12.99 -18.34
CA SER A 268 19.86 13.73 -17.31
C SER A 268 18.92 12.81 -16.51
N ASP A 269 18.15 11.95 -17.20
CA ASP A 269 17.24 11.00 -16.56
C ASP A 269 18.03 10.00 -15.68
N LEU A 270 19.23 9.60 -16.11
CA LEU A 270 20.10 8.70 -15.38
C LEU A 270 20.73 9.36 -14.14
N GLU A 271 21.10 10.64 -14.23
CA GLU A 271 21.59 11.41 -13.11
C GLU A 271 20.50 11.60 -12.04
N GLU A 272 19.24 11.85 -12.44
CA GLU A 272 18.10 11.93 -11.55
C GLU A 272 17.90 10.60 -10.79
N VAL A 273 17.85 9.47 -11.50
CA VAL A 273 17.70 8.15 -10.89
C VAL A 273 18.85 7.80 -9.93
N LEU A 274 20.09 8.17 -10.26
CA LEU A 274 21.26 7.94 -9.39
C LEU A 274 21.20 8.78 -8.10
N ASN A 275 20.60 9.96 -8.16
CA ASN A 275 20.39 10.79 -6.97
C ASN A 275 19.29 10.27 -6.06
N ASP A 276 18.33 9.53 -6.61
CA ASP A 276 17.20 8.98 -5.86
C ASP A 276 17.50 7.59 -5.22
N ILE A 277 18.53 6.86 -5.70
CA ILE A 277 19.01 5.60 -5.13
C ILE A 277 19.80 5.82 -3.84
#